data_51bdb1e519cfc6653dc957aa4195d97f
#
_entry.id   51bdb1e519cfc6653dc957aa4195d97f
#
_cell.length_a   1.000
_cell.length_b   1.000
_cell.length_c   1.000
_cell.angle_alpha   90.00
_cell.angle_beta   90.00
_cell.angle_gamma   90.00
#
_symmetry.space_group_name_H-M   'P 1'
#
loop_
_entity.id
_entity.type
_entity.pdbx_description
1 polymer ?
#
loop_
_entity_poly.entity_id
_entity_poly.type
_entity_poly.pdbx_seq_one_letter_code
_entity_poly.pdbx_strand_id
1 'polypeptide(L)'
;VDNYLDEKLAADNKPNSKPYKDGAHYTGKEHVWDEAFGYWGAAAHSLNLSAKENYEVAKMKNLAAADANGDGLIDLKSEMTFAHAYYASSFDKGGKTNYMSTVTQAFIDGRQLISDANGENLTDAQRAQLMGYADVIGTNWEKVIAESVFKYAGSVYNDINKLGEL
;
A
#
# COMPACT_ATOMS: atom_id res chain seq x y z
N VAL A 1 0.13 8.10 -13.40
CA VAL A 1 -0.10 7.50 -12.07
C VAL A 1 -1.56 7.68 -11.70
N ASP A 2 -2.08 8.90 -11.75
CA ASP A 2 -3.42 9.24 -11.28
C ASP A 2 -4.52 8.42 -11.96
N ASN A 3 -4.60 8.42 -13.29
CA ASN A 3 -5.65 7.69 -14.01
C ASN A 3 -5.67 6.19 -13.72
N TYR A 4 -4.51 5.56 -13.54
CA TYR A 4 -4.45 4.12 -13.31
C TYR A 4 -4.87 3.76 -11.87
N LEU A 5 -4.41 4.53 -10.88
CA LEU A 5 -4.80 4.32 -9.49
C LEU A 5 -6.28 4.64 -9.28
N ASP A 6 -6.75 5.75 -9.83
CA ASP A 6 -8.16 6.13 -9.78
C ASP A 6 -9.05 5.05 -10.43
N GLU A 7 -8.64 4.54 -11.60
CA GLU A 7 -9.35 3.47 -12.27
C GLU A 7 -9.36 2.18 -11.42
N LYS A 8 -8.25 1.80 -10.79
CA LYS A 8 -8.14 0.58 -9.97
C LYS A 8 -8.90 0.70 -8.66
N LEU A 9 -8.88 1.86 -8.04
CA LEU A 9 -9.54 2.11 -6.75
C LEU A 9 -11.01 2.54 -6.92
N ALA A 10 -11.44 2.90 -8.12
CA ALA A 10 -12.82 3.32 -8.37
C ALA A 10 -13.84 2.25 -7.99
N ALA A 11 -14.83 2.63 -7.21
CA ALA A 11 -15.85 1.72 -6.69
C ALA A 11 -16.68 1.04 -7.78
N ASP A 12 -16.84 1.68 -8.93
CA ASP A 12 -17.77 1.25 -9.98
C ASP A 12 -17.12 0.58 -11.19
N ASN A 13 -15.80 0.55 -11.30
CA ASN A 13 -15.14 0.10 -12.52
C ASN A 13 -15.24 -1.41 -12.78
N LYS A 14 -15.51 -2.23 -11.77
CA LYS A 14 -15.63 -3.69 -11.89
C LYS A 14 -16.79 -4.23 -11.05
N PRO A 15 -17.48 -5.27 -11.54
CA PRO A 15 -18.56 -5.90 -10.79
C PRO A 15 -18.04 -6.72 -9.61
N ASN A 16 -18.84 -6.75 -8.54
CA ASN A 16 -18.63 -7.65 -7.40
C ASN A 16 -19.55 -8.89 -7.46
N SER A 17 -20.41 -8.99 -8.47
CA SER A 17 -21.45 -10.02 -8.59
C SER A 17 -21.05 -11.21 -9.45
N LYS A 18 -19.81 -11.29 -9.91
CA LYS A 18 -19.32 -12.42 -10.70
C LYS A 18 -17.80 -12.60 -10.55
N PRO A 19 -17.31 -13.83 -10.75
CA PRO A 19 -15.89 -14.11 -10.76
C PRO A 19 -15.12 -13.22 -11.75
N TYR A 20 -13.87 -12.90 -11.41
CA TYR A 20 -12.96 -12.14 -12.29
C TYR A 20 -12.77 -12.81 -13.64
N LYS A 21 -12.64 -14.14 -13.62
CA LYS A 21 -12.54 -15.02 -14.80
C LYS A 21 -13.05 -16.40 -14.44
N ASP A 22 -13.27 -17.26 -15.45
CA ASP A 22 -13.71 -18.64 -15.23
C ASP A 22 -12.76 -19.37 -14.26
N GLY A 23 -13.36 -20.00 -13.23
CA GLY A 23 -12.65 -20.72 -12.18
C GLY A 23 -11.98 -19.85 -11.11
N ALA A 24 -12.08 -18.53 -11.17
CA ALA A 24 -11.58 -17.67 -10.10
C ALA A 24 -12.50 -17.71 -8.87
N HIS A 25 -11.90 -17.73 -7.67
CA HIS A 25 -12.61 -17.69 -6.39
C HIS A 25 -12.75 -16.25 -5.84
N TYR A 26 -12.45 -15.24 -6.65
CA TYR A 26 -12.54 -13.83 -6.33
C TYR A 26 -13.22 -13.06 -7.46
N THR A 27 -13.82 -11.95 -7.13
CA THR A 27 -14.58 -11.10 -8.06
C THR A 27 -13.69 -10.16 -8.86
N GLY A 28 -14.24 -9.53 -9.90
CA GLY A 28 -13.51 -8.49 -10.65
C GLY A 28 -13.14 -7.28 -9.78
N LYS A 29 -14.00 -6.91 -8.82
CA LYS A 29 -13.75 -5.80 -7.89
C LYS A 29 -12.66 -6.14 -6.88
N GLU A 30 -12.72 -7.31 -6.27
CA GLU A 30 -11.66 -7.81 -5.39
C GLU A 30 -10.31 -7.81 -6.09
N HIS A 31 -10.26 -8.33 -7.33
CA HIS A 31 -9.03 -8.38 -8.11
C HIS A 31 -8.37 -7.01 -8.31
N VAL A 32 -9.14 -6.01 -8.76
CA VAL A 32 -8.55 -4.68 -9.01
C VAL A 32 -8.14 -3.96 -7.74
N TRP A 33 -8.86 -4.18 -6.64
CA TRP A 33 -8.49 -3.63 -5.33
C TRP A 33 -7.19 -4.26 -4.82
N ASP A 34 -7.09 -5.58 -4.87
CA ASP A 34 -5.89 -6.34 -4.45
C ASP A 34 -4.68 -6.03 -5.36
N GLU A 35 -4.90 -5.80 -6.65
CA GLU A 35 -3.84 -5.35 -7.58
C GLU A 35 -3.29 -3.98 -7.19
N ALA A 36 -4.16 -3.03 -6.81
CA ALA A 36 -3.72 -1.72 -6.32
C ALA A 36 -2.91 -1.84 -5.02
N PHE A 37 -3.32 -2.73 -4.10
CA PHE A 37 -2.54 -3.05 -2.90
C PHE A 37 -1.16 -3.63 -3.24
N GLY A 38 -1.08 -4.48 -4.25
CA GLY A 38 0.20 -5.01 -4.75
C GLY A 38 1.17 -3.92 -5.22
N TYR A 39 0.67 -2.84 -5.84
CA TYR A 39 1.49 -1.68 -6.20
C TYR A 39 1.93 -0.84 -5.00
N TRP A 40 1.14 -0.82 -3.92
CA TRP A 40 1.57 -0.24 -2.65
C TRP A 40 2.77 -1.00 -2.08
N GLY A 41 2.70 -2.31 -2.03
CA GLY A 41 3.80 -3.20 -1.72
C GLY A 41 4.06 -3.40 -0.23
N ALA A 42 3.05 -3.25 0.63
CA ALA A 42 3.16 -3.57 2.05
C ALA A 42 3.15 -5.08 2.29
N ALA A 43 3.92 -5.54 3.28
CA ALA A 43 3.81 -6.90 3.80
C ALA A 43 2.41 -7.13 4.41
N ALA A 44 1.88 -8.35 4.30
CA ALA A 44 0.54 -8.68 4.78
C ALA A 44 0.33 -8.41 6.28
N HIS A 45 1.38 -8.58 7.08
CA HIS A 45 1.39 -8.39 8.55
C HIS A 45 1.88 -7.00 8.98
N SER A 46 2.10 -6.07 8.05
CA SER A 46 2.73 -4.76 8.33
C SER A 46 2.03 -3.92 9.39
N LEU A 47 0.72 -4.11 9.60
CA LEU A 47 -0.02 -3.43 10.67
C LEU A 47 0.29 -3.96 12.07
N ASN A 48 0.90 -5.14 12.19
CA ASN A 48 1.34 -5.71 13.46
C ASN A 48 2.74 -5.19 13.86
N LEU A 49 3.42 -4.50 12.95
CA LEU A 49 4.76 -3.97 13.15
C LEU A 49 4.72 -2.49 13.49
N SER A 50 5.66 -2.05 14.32
CA SER A 50 5.92 -0.62 14.52
C SER A 50 6.44 0.03 13.23
N ALA A 51 6.35 1.35 13.12
CA ALA A 51 6.87 2.10 11.98
C ALA A 51 8.39 1.84 11.74
N LYS A 52 9.15 1.64 12.83
CA LYS A 52 10.57 1.31 12.76
C LYS A 52 10.79 -0.11 12.22
N GLU A 53 10.05 -1.09 12.72
CA GLU A 53 10.14 -2.49 12.25
C GLU A 53 9.76 -2.60 10.77
N ASN A 54 8.68 -1.96 10.33
CA ASN A 54 8.31 -1.90 8.92
C ASN A 54 9.45 -1.39 8.03
N TYR A 55 10.15 -0.32 8.47
CA TYR A 55 11.32 0.18 7.77
C TYR A 55 12.49 -0.80 7.78
N GLU A 56 12.73 -1.48 8.90
CA GLU A 56 13.82 -2.46 9.04
C GLU A 56 13.56 -3.72 8.20
N VAL A 57 12.31 -4.19 8.12
CA VAL A 57 11.87 -5.25 7.20
C VAL A 57 12.12 -4.83 5.75
N ALA A 58 11.64 -3.64 5.35
CA ALA A 58 11.83 -3.13 3.99
C ALA A 58 13.33 -2.97 3.60
N LYS A 59 14.20 -2.81 4.59
CA LYS A 59 15.67 -2.74 4.42
C LYS A 59 16.38 -4.09 4.59
N MET A 60 15.65 -5.17 4.80
CA MET A 60 16.21 -6.49 5.12
C MET A 60 17.15 -6.49 6.35
N LYS A 61 16.86 -5.61 7.31
CA LYS A 61 17.65 -5.45 8.55
C LYS A 61 17.06 -6.20 9.74
N ASN A 62 15.79 -6.55 9.66
CA ASN A 62 15.08 -7.30 10.69
C ASN A 62 14.26 -8.41 10.04
N LEU A 63 14.93 -9.49 9.66
CA LEU A 63 14.28 -10.63 9.01
C LEU A 63 13.40 -11.42 9.98
N ALA A 64 13.71 -11.37 11.28
CA ALA A 64 12.87 -12.01 12.29
C ALA A 64 11.47 -11.35 12.39
N ALA A 65 11.38 -10.03 12.16
CA ALA A 65 10.10 -9.34 12.10
C ALA A 65 9.39 -9.55 10.75
N ALA A 66 10.13 -9.93 9.70
CA ALA A 66 9.56 -10.26 8.41
C ALA A 66 8.89 -11.66 8.42
N ASP A 67 9.48 -12.63 9.11
CA ASP A 67 8.96 -14.01 9.26
C ASP A 67 7.69 -14.00 10.12
N ALA A 68 6.55 -13.75 9.51
CA ALA A 68 5.27 -13.60 10.20
C ALA A 68 4.66 -14.93 10.63
N ASN A 69 4.98 -16.01 9.93
CA ASN A 69 4.47 -17.35 10.21
C ASN A 69 5.40 -18.20 11.09
N GLY A 70 6.64 -17.74 11.33
CA GLY A 70 7.62 -18.39 12.20
C GLY A 70 8.24 -19.66 11.63
N ASP A 71 8.23 -19.83 10.30
CA ASP A 71 8.77 -21.04 9.66
C ASP A 71 10.28 -20.96 9.37
N GLY A 72 10.90 -19.80 9.64
CA GLY A 72 12.32 -19.53 9.43
C GLY A 72 12.69 -19.18 7.98
N LEU A 73 11.70 -19.02 7.11
CA LEU A 73 11.84 -18.57 5.73
C LEU A 73 11.13 -17.23 5.55
N ILE A 74 11.49 -16.48 4.53
CA ILE A 74 10.80 -15.22 4.20
C ILE A 74 10.10 -15.38 2.86
N ASP A 75 8.77 -15.39 2.88
CA ASP A 75 7.99 -15.31 1.65
C ASP A 75 8.00 -13.88 1.12
N LEU A 76 8.71 -13.69 0.01
CA LEU A 76 8.85 -12.37 -0.62
C LEU A 76 7.53 -11.77 -1.09
N LYS A 77 6.47 -12.56 -1.27
CA LYS A 77 5.18 -12.08 -1.75
C LYS A 77 4.27 -11.56 -0.63
N SER A 78 4.42 -12.09 0.58
CA SER A 78 3.53 -11.79 1.71
C SER A 78 4.23 -11.16 2.91
N GLU A 79 5.53 -11.40 3.09
CA GLU A 79 6.26 -11.05 4.30
C GLU A 79 7.27 -9.91 4.13
N MET A 80 7.46 -9.44 2.90
CA MET A 80 8.37 -8.32 2.62
C MET A 80 7.62 -7.06 2.20
N THR A 81 8.20 -5.92 2.56
CA THR A 81 7.70 -4.59 2.16
C THR A 81 8.58 -4.02 1.06
N PHE A 82 7.95 -3.59 -0.03
CA PHE A 82 8.60 -3.06 -1.24
C PHE A 82 7.96 -1.75 -1.70
N ALA A 83 8.32 -1.31 -2.89
CA ALA A 83 7.70 -0.24 -3.66
C ALA A 83 7.45 1.05 -2.83
N HIS A 84 6.24 1.59 -2.88
CA HIS A 84 5.91 2.84 -2.20
C HIS A 84 5.77 2.68 -0.69
N ALA A 85 5.37 1.50 -0.20
CA ALA A 85 5.33 1.19 1.22
C ALA A 85 6.72 1.25 1.88
N TYR A 86 7.79 0.92 1.15
CA TYR A 86 9.15 1.14 1.61
C TYR A 86 9.45 2.63 1.87
N TYR A 87 9.07 3.50 0.94
CA TYR A 87 9.26 4.95 1.12
C TYR A 87 8.43 5.48 2.29
N ALA A 88 7.16 5.08 2.38
CA ALA A 88 6.30 5.42 3.50
C ALA A 88 6.92 5.03 4.85
N SER A 89 7.35 3.77 5.01
CA SER A 89 8.01 3.31 6.23
C SER A 89 9.30 4.10 6.56
N SER A 90 10.01 4.56 5.53
CA SER A 90 11.22 5.38 5.69
C SER A 90 10.94 6.77 6.26
N PHE A 91 9.76 7.34 5.98
CA PHE A 91 9.31 8.62 6.56
C PHE A 91 8.72 8.40 7.95
N ASP A 92 7.95 7.32 8.13
CA ASP A 92 7.22 7.03 9.36
C ASP A 92 8.13 6.59 10.52
N LYS A 93 9.29 5.99 10.25
CA LYS A 93 10.20 5.46 11.29
C LYS A 93 10.61 6.46 12.38
N GLY A 94 10.52 7.75 12.08
CA GLY A 94 10.80 8.85 13.02
C GLY A 94 9.61 9.31 13.83
N GLY A 95 8.42 8.70 13.64
CA GLY A 95 7.19 9.01 14.36
C GLY A 95 6.54 10.34 14.00
N LYS A 96 6.95 10.98 12.90
CA LYS A 96 6.38 12.27 12.44
C LYS A 96 5.23 12.09 11.48
N THR A 97 5.16 10.97 10.81
CA THR A 97 4.14 10.57 9.85
C THR A 97 3.66 9.15 10.15
N ASN A 98 2.57 8.73 9.53
CA ASN A 98 1.97 7.39 9.68
C ASN A 98 1.39 6.89 8.34
N TYR A 99 2.02 7.25 7.22
CA TYR A 99 1.56 6.92 5.88
C TYR A 99 1.38 5.43 5.67
N MET A 100 2.36 4.63 6.12
CA MET A 100 2.38 3.18 5.96
C MET A 100 1.12 2.53 6.55
N SER A 101 0.86 2.78 7.84
CA SER A 101 -0.30 2.21 8.53
C SER A 101 -1.62 2.77 8.00
N THR A 102 -1.68 4.08 7.72
CA THR A 102 -2.90 4.74 7.20
C THR A 102 -3.33 4.15 5.85
N VAL A 103 -2.41 4.04 4.90
CA VAL A 103 -2.71 3.51 3.57
C VAL A 103 -3.03 2.02 3.63
N THR A 104 -2.22 1.25 4.36
CA THR A 104 -2.44 -0.19 4.49
C THR A 104 -3.77 -0.51 5.15
N GLN A 105 -4.15 0.22 6.22
CA GLN A 105 -5.44 0.04 6.88
C GLN A 105 -6.60 0.35 5.94
N ALA A 106 -6.51 1.45 5.17
CA ALA A 106 -7.57 1.81 4.22
C ALA A 106 -7.73 0.74 3.11
N PHE A 107 -6.65 0.11 2.66
CA PHE A 107 -6.73 -1.02 1.74
C PHE A 107 -7.43 -2.23 2.37
N ILE A 108 -7.13 -2.57 3.62
CA ILE A 108 -7.74 -3.69 4.34
C ILE A 108 -9.23 -3.41 4.58
N ASP A 109 -9.58 -2.22 5.04
CA ASP A 109 -10.98 -1.83 5.30
C ASP A 109 -11.81 -1.84 4.02
N GLY A 110 -11.27 -1.32 2.92
CA GLY A 110 -11.91 -1.38 1.61
C GLY A 110 -12.08 -2.81 1.08
N ARG A 111 -11.07 -3.66 1.26
CA ARG A 111 -11.13 -5.07 0.90
C ARG A 111 -12.17 -5.83 1.71
N GLN A 112 -12.27 -5.54 3.01
CA GLN A 112 -13.29 -6.11 3.89
C GLN A 112 -14.70 -5.69 3.45
N LEU A 113 -14.90 -4.41 3.15
CA LEU A 113 -16.17 -3.89 2.65
C LEU A 113 -16.63 -4.61 1.36
N ILE A 114 -15.70 -4.86 0.43
CA ILE A 114 -15.99 -5.59 -0.81
C ILE A 114 -16.37 -7.05 -0.50
N SER A 115 -15.65 -7.71 0.40
CA SER A 115 -15.91 -9.09 0.80
C SER A 115 -17.25 -9.23 1.55
N ASP A 116 -17.60 -8.29 2.40
CA ASP A 116 -18.83 -8.29 3.20
C ASP A 116 -20.09 -8.15 2.32
N ALA A 117 -19.95 -7.64 1.10
CA ALA A 117 -21.01 -7.65 0.11
C ALA A 117 -21.32 -9.08 -0.43
N ASN A 118 -20.50 -10.07 -0.07
CA ASN A 118 -20.76 -11.50 -0.29
C ASN A 118 -21.14 -11.85 -1.75
N GLY A 119 -20.42 -11.27 -2.70
CA GLY A 119 -20.67 -11.50 -4.13
C GLY A 119 -21.83 -10.69 -4.71
N GLU A 120 -22.43 -9.80 -3.94
CA GLU A 120 -23.40 -8.82 -4.45
C GLU A 120 -22.71 -7.53 -4.90
N ASN A 121 -23.32 -6.80 -5.83
CA ASN A 121 -22.84 -5.47 -6.16
C ASN A 121 -23.01 -4.52 -4.97
N LEU A 122 -22.05 -3.63 -4.79
CA LEU A 122 -22.07 -2.66 -3.70
C LEU A 122 -23.30 -1.74 -3.82
N THR A 123 -23.93 -1.46 -2.70
CA THR A 123 -24.94 -0.41 -2.56
C THR A 123 -24.32 0.98 -2.73
N ASP A 124 -25.14 2.03 -2.94
CA ASP A 124 -24.65 3.41 -3.05
C ASP A 124 -23.87 3.84 -1.79
N ALA A 125 -24.34 3.44 -0.61
CA ALA A 125 -23.64 3.74 0.64
C ALA A 125 -22.28 3.03 0.74
N GLN A 126 -22.20 1.76 0.35
CA GLN A 126 -20.96 1.01 0.32
C GLN A 126 -19.97 1.56 -0.72
N ARG A 127 -20.46 1.99 -1.90
CA ARG A 127 -19.64 2.67 -2.91
C ARG A 127 -19.07 3.98 -2.38
N ALA A 128 -19.90 4.80 -1.72
CA ALA A 128 -19.43 6.05 -1.12
C ALA A 128 -18.36 5.79 -0.04
N GLN A 129 -18.54 4.75 0.76
CA GLN A 129 -17.55 4.36 1.77
C GLN A 129 -16.25 3.86 1.12
N LEU A 130 -16.34 3.03 0.08
CA LEU A 130 -15.16 2.54 -0.65
C LEU A 130 -14.38 3.69 -1.31
N MET A 131 -15.09 4.69 -1.87
CA MET A 131 -14.46 5.90 -2.39
C MET A 131 -13.76 6.70 -1.29
N GLY A 132 -14.32 6.76 -0.08
CA GLY A 132 -13.64 7.37 1.06
C GLY A 132 -12.31 6.69 1.40
N TYR A 133 -12.24 5.36 1.34
CA TYR A 133 -10.97 4.65 1.50
C TYR A 133 -10.01 4.92 0.34
N ALA A 134 -10.50 4.97 -0.90
CA ALA A 134 -9.69 5.30 -2.07
C ALA A 134 -9.07 6.72 -1.94
N ASP A 135 -9.83 7.70 -1.46
CA ASP A 135 -9.36 9.08 -1.22
C ASP A 135 -8.26 9.11 -0.14
N VAL A 136 -8.42 8.34 0.94
CA VAL A 136 -7.38 8.20 1.98
C VAL A 136 -6.11 7.62 1.40
N ILE A 137 -6.22 6.56 0.59
CA ILE A 137 -5.08 5.90 -0.08
C ILE A 137 -4.39 6.89 -1.01
N GLY A 138 -5.13 7.49 -1.96
CA GLY A 138 -4.59 8.41 -2.96
C GLY A 138 -3.87 9.60 -2.31
N THR A 139 -4.56 10.30 -1.41
CA THR A 139 -4.02 11.49 -0.73
C THR A 139 -2.72 11.19 0.03
N ASN A 140 -2.65 10.07 0.76
CA ASN A 140 -1.44 9.74 1.52
C ASN A 140 -0.33 9.17 0.64
N TRP A 141 -0.67 8.43 -0.41
CA TRP A 141 0.30 7.93 -1.38
C TRP A 141 0.97 9.06 -2.16
N GLU A 142 0.21 10.07 -2.57
CA GLU A 142 0.74 11.29 -3.20
C GLU A 142 1.71 12.03 -2.28
N LYS A 143 1.40 12.15 -0.98
CA LYS A 143 2.33 12.72 0.01
C LYS A 143 3.64 11.94 0.08
N VAL A 144 3.59 10.61 0.08
CA VAL A 144 4.80 9.76 0.06
C VAL A 144 5.64 10.03 -1.18
N ILE A 145 5.00 10.16 -2.35
CA ILE A 145 5.68 10.50 -3.60
C ILE A 145 6.32 11.89 -3.50
N ALA A 146 5.58 12.88 -3.06
CA ALA A 146 6.07 14.26 -2.91
C ALA A 146 7.28 14.34 -1.95
N GLU A 147 7.19 13.71 -0.78
CA GLU A 147 8.32 13.66 0.17
C GLU A 147 9.54 12.94 -0.41
N SER A 148 9.32 11.89 -1.21
CA SER A 148 10.40 11.19 -1.91
C SER A 148 11.11 12.10 -2.90
N VAL A 149 10.35 12.87 -3.69
CA VAL A 149 10.90 13.86 -4.64
C VAL A 149 11.74 14.90 -3.91
N PHE A 150 11.22 15.51 -2.85
CA PHE A 150 11.95 16.52 -2.06
C PHE A 150 13.22 15.94 -1.43
N LYS A 151 13.16 14.74 -0.88
CA LYS A 151 14.31 14.05 -0.30
C LYS A 151 15.43 13.87 -1.33
N TYR A 152 15.10 13.37 -2.53
CA TYR A 152 16.12 13.14 -3.55
C TYR A 152 16.62 14.45 -4.18
N ALA A 153 15.76 15.45 -4.36
CA ALA A 153 16.20 16.79 -4.80
C ALA A 153 17.20 17.40 -3.80
N GLY A 154 16.94 17.29 -2.50
CA GLY A 154 17.87 17.73 -1.46
C GLY A 154 19.21 16.96 -1.49
N SER A 155 19.18 15.65 -1.75
CA SER A 155 20.40 14.85 -1.89
C SER A 155 21.24 15.31 -3.09
N VAL A 156 20.61 15.50 -4.26
CA VAL A 156 21.27 15.99 -5.48
C VAL A 156 21.90 17.36 -5.25
N TYR A 157 21.16 18.29 -4.61
CA TYR A 157 21.70 19.62 -4.28
C TYR A 157 22.95 19.54 -3.40
N ASN A 158 22.92 18.69 -2.36
CA ASN A 158 24.07 18.50 -1.48
C ASN A 158 25.29 17.88 -2.20
N ASP A 159 25.04 16.93 -3.11
CA ASP A 159 26.12 16.30 -3.87
C ASP A 159 26.77 17.28 -4.88
N ILE A 160 25.97 18.15 -5.52
CA ILE A 160 26.46 19.21 -6.39
C ILE A 160 27.34 20.19 -5.61
N ASN A 161 26.91 20.60 -4.40
CA ASN A 161 27.73 21.50 -3.56
C ASN A 161 29.07 20.87 -3.19
N LYS A 162 29.09 19.59 -2.81
CA LYS A 162 30.35 18.87 -2.51
C LYS A 162 31.29 18.82 -3.72
N LEU A 163 30.74 18.64 -4.94
CA LEU A 163 31.57 18.66 -6.16
C LEU A 163 32.18 20.05 -6.43
N GLY A 164 31.48 21.12 -6.03
CA GLY A 164 32.01 22.48 -6.16
C GLY A 164 33.11 22.84 -5.13
N GLU A 165 33.30 22.02 -4.11
CA GLU A 165 34.33 22.18 -3.08
C GLU A 165 35.64 21.43 -3.41
N LEU A 166 35.67 20.61 -4.46
CA LEU A 166 36.82 19.84 -4.96
C LEU A 166 37.59 20.65 -6.01
#